data_9870cd55dbee12971c9c571cb8906f71
#
_entry.id   9870cd55dbee12971c9c571cb8906f71
#
_cell.length_a   1.000
_cell.length_b   1.000
_cell.length_c   1.000
_cell.angle_alpha   90.00
_cell.angle_beta   90.00
_cell.angle_gamma   90.00
#
_symmetry.space_group_name_H-M   'P 1'
#
loop_
_entity.id
_entity.type
_entity.pdbx_description
1 polymer ?
#
loop_
_entity_poly.entity_id
_entity_poly.type
_entity_poly.pdbx_seq_one_letter_code
_entity_poly.pdbx_strand_id
1 'polypeptide(L)'
;KFISLRSFFKFFDMELSHKINKVEIRNLQISDYTQLSQSFRRVYSDGSDVFWTHQQIEKLIAIFPEGQFVTVVDEKIVGCALSIIVDYDLVKNDHTYARVTGNETFDTHNPNGNILYGIEVFIHPDYRGLRLGRRMYDYRKELCERLNLKAIMFGGRIPNYHKYAADMRPKEYIQKVKMKEIYDPVLTFQLSNDFHVRKVMTNYLPNDEESKHYATLLQWDNIYYTPPTQDFKVTKTNVRIGLVQWQMRPYKSIDDVFEQVEFFVDAVSDYKSDFVLFPEYFNAPLMAKFNHLGESEAIRSLAQYTNEIRDRFINLAISYNINIITGSMPLIKEDGGLYNVGFLVRRDGSYEM
;
A
#
# COMPACT_ATOMS: atom_id res chain seq x y z
N LYS A 1 10.62 18.79 20.17
CA LYS A 1 9.66 18.07 21.03
C LYS A 1 9.34 16.78 20.29
N PHE A 2 9.88 15.66 20.75
CA PHE A 2 9.51 14.33 20.30
C PHE A 2 8.03 14.11 20.61
N ILE A 3 7.20 13.99 19.58
CA ILE A 3 5.83 13.50 19.74
C ILE A 3 5.99 12.03 20.08
N SER A 4 5.58 11.67 21.29
CA SER A 4 5.66 10.33 21.85
C SER A 4 4.94 9.35 20.92
N LEU A 5 5.60 8.25 20.54
CA LEU A 5 5.02 7.08 19.87
C LEU A 5 3.67 6.64 20.45
N ARG A 6 3.39 6.94 21.72
CA ARG A 6 2.10 6.67 22.40
C ARG A 6 0.89 7.37 21.77
N SER A 7 1.04 8.51 21.08
CA SER A 7 -0.11 9.15 20.42
C SER A 7 -0.42 8.54 19.04
N PHE A 8 0.54 7.84 18.45
CA PHE A 8 0.34 7.09 17.21
C PHE A 8 -0.43 5.77 17.47
N PHE A 9 -0.18 5.12 18.61
CA PHE A 9 -0.84 3.86 19.01
C PHE A 9 -2.30 4.04 19.46
N LYS A 10 -2.75 5.22 19.86
CA LYS A 10 -4.16 5.47 20.19
C LYS A 10 -5.12 5.42 18.99
N PHE A 11 -4.60 5.39 17.76
CA PHE A 11 -5.41 5.20 16.55
C PHE A 11 -5.65 3.70 16.21
N PHE A 12 -4.96 2.79 16.86
CA PHE A 12 -5.06 1.34 16.62
C PHE A 12 -6.15 0.64 17.46
N ASP A 13 -6.74 1.33 18.44
CA ASP A 13 -7.83 0.80 19.29
C ASP A 13 -9.23 1.08 18.73
N MET A 14 -9.37 1.26 17.43
CA MET A 14 -10.69 1.09 16.81
C MET A 14 -10.90 -0.40 16.56
N GLU A 15 -11.87 -0.95 17.27
CA GLU A 15 -12.42 -2.32 17.16
C GLU A 15 -12.49 -2.78 15.68
N LEU A 16 -11.41 -3.32 15.14
CA LEU A 16 -11.46 -4.22 14.00
C LEU A 16 -11.94 -5.58 14.53
N SER A 17 -13.23 -5.68 14.75
CA SER A 17 -13.90 -6.93 15.16
C SER A 17 -13.89 -8.01 14.08
N HIS A 18 -13.23 -7.77 12.94
CA HIS A 18 -13.10 -8.74 11.85
C HIS A 18 -11.63 -9.08 11.64
N LYS A 19 -11.27 -10.30 12.00
CA LYS A 19 -9.97 -10.89 11.62
C LYS A 19 -9.90 -10.93 10.09
N ILE A 20 -8.99 -10.16 9.49
CA ILE A 20 -8.73 -10.21 8.05
C ILE A 20 -7.96 -11.50 7.77
N ASN A 21 -8.49 -12.34 6.88
CA ASN A 21 -7.88 -13.62 6.53
C ASN A 21 -7.03 -13.53 5.25
N LYS A 22 -7.46 -12.72 4.28
CA LYS A 22 -6.77 -12.61 2.99
C LYS A 22 -6.89 -11.22 2.39
N VAL A 23 -5.78 -10.73 1.84
CA VAL A 23 -5.73 -9.52 1.00
C VAL A 23 -5.12 -9.86 -0.35
N GLU A 24 -5.78 -9.50 -1.42
CA GLU A 24 -5.35 -9.74 -2.78
C GLU A 24 -5.44 -8.45 -3.61
N ILE A 25 -4.44 -8.22 -4.47
CA ILE A 25 -4.55 -7.27 -5.58
C ILE A 25 -4.57 -8.08 -6.87
N ARG A 26 -5.61 -7.91 -7.65
CA ARG A 26 -5.78 -8.59 -8.93
C ARG A 26 -6.36 -7.67 -9.98
N ASN A 27 -6.24 -8.06 -11.23
CA ASN A 27 -6.85 -7.32 -12.31
C ASN A 27 -8.37 -7.24 -12.14
N LEU A 28 -8.91 -6.06 -12.45
CA LEU A 28 -10.33 -5.78 -12.46
C LEU A 28 -11.01 -6.60 -13.59
N GLN A 29 -12.12 -7.23 -13.25
CA GLN A 29 -12.98 -7.95 -14.18
C GLN A 29 -14.32 -7.22 -14.31
N ILE A 30 -14.96 -7.33 -15.46
CA ILE A 30 -16.26 -6.65 -15.65
C ILE A 30 -17.35 -7.16 -14.70
N SER A 31 -17.26 -8.42 -14.29
CA SER A 31 -18.12 -9.00 -13.24
C SER A 31 -18.02 -8.30 -11.89
N ASP A 32 -16.93 -7.58 -11.64
CA ASP A 32 -16.70 -6.83 -10.39
C ASP A 32 -17.49 -5.53 -10.32
N TYR A 33 -18.02 -5.05 -11.45
CA TYR A 33 -18.57 -3.71 -11.59
C TYR A 33 -19.60 -3.32 -10.51
N THR A 34 -20.52 -4.22 -10.19
CA THR A 34 -21.57 -3.95 -9.20
C THR A 34 -20.96 -3.69 -7.81
N GLN A 35 -20.04 -4.55 -7.39
CA GLN A 35 -19.40 -4.45 -6.08
C GLN A 35 -18.45 -3.24 -6.03
N LEU A 36 -17.74 -2.97 -7.12
CA LEU A 36 -16.86 -1.82 -7.28
C LEU A 36 -17.64 -0.50 -7.17
N SER A 37 -18.78 -0.36 -7.86
CA SER A 37 -19.60 0.85 -7.80
C SER A 37 -20.20 1.09 -6.41
N GLN A 38 -20.54 0.02 -5.68
CA GLN A 38 -20.99 0.11 -4.28
C GLN A 38 -19.88 0.64 -3.37
N SER A 39 -18.66 0.12 -3.52
CA SER A 39 -17.49 0.59 -2.76
C SER A 39 -17.16 2.04 -3.05
N PHE A 40 -17.22 2.47 -4.31
CA PHE A 40 -17.01 3.87 -4.71
C PHE A 40 -17.99 4.83 -4.03
N ARG A 41 -19.28 4.52 -4.04
CA ARG A 41 -20.32 5.35 -3.38
C ARG A 41 -20.11 5.55 -1.89
N ARG A 42 -19.41 4.62 -1.23
CA ARG A 42 -19.03 4.77 0.19
C ARG A 42 -17.86 5.73 0.39
N VAL A 43 -17.01 5.86 -0.62
CA VAL A 43 -15.86 6.79 -0.59
C VAL A 43 -16.32 8.23 -0.85
N TYR A 44 -17.20 8.41 -1.82
CA TYR A 44 -17.71 9.70 -2.31
C TYR A 44 -19.20 9.82 -1.93
N SER A 45 -19.45 9.87 -0.61
CA SER A 45 -20.82 9.83 -0.05
C SER A 45 -21.61 11.11 -0.20
N ASP A 46 -20.95 12.20 -0.60
CA ASP A 46 -21.61 13.52 -0.83
C ASP A 46 -22.34 13.62 -2.17
N GLY A 47 -22.26 12.57 -3.00
CA GLY A 47 -22.96 12.49 -4.28
C GLY A 47 -22.38 13.39 -5.37
N SER A 48 -21.25 14.05 -5.11
CA SER A 48 -20.61 14.98 -6.06
C SER A 48 -19.93 14.24 -7.23
N ASP A 49 -19.50 13.01 -7.02
CA ASP A 49 -18.78 12.22 -8.00
C ASP A 49 -19.65 11.06 -8.52
N VAL A 50 -19.81 10.99 -9.83
CA VAL A 50 -20.49 9.89 -10.52
C VAL A 50 -19.44 8.84 -10.83
N PHE A 51 -19.66 7.60 -10.36
CA PHE A 51 -18.78 6.51 -10.73
C PHE A 51 -18.84 6.24 -12.24
N TRP A 52 -17.74 5.76 -12.78
CA TRP A 52 -17.58 5.31 -14.16
C TRP A 52 -18.73 4.40 -14.59
N THR A 53 -19.26 4.61 -15.78
CA THR A 53 -20.29 3.74 -16.36
C THR A 53 -19.73 2.34 -16.65
N HIS A 54 -20.62 1.36 -16.74
CA HIS A 54 -20.23 0.00 -17.09
C HIS A 54 -19.42 -0.05 -18.41
N GLN A 55 -19.85 0.73 -19.43
CA GLN A 55 -19.17 0.80 -20.72
C GLN A 55 -17.76 1.40 -20.61
N GLN A 56 -17.57 2.40 -19.75
CA GLN A 56 -16.25 3.02 -19.52
C GLN A 56 -15.29 2.02 -18.84
N ILE A 57 -15.76 1.28 -17.85
CA ILE A 57 -14.96 0.25 -17.19
C ILE A 57 -14.64 -0.90 -18.16
N GLU A 58 -15.62 -1.36 -18.95
CA GLU A 58 -15.41 -2.38 -19.98
C GLU A 58 -14.36 -1.94 -21.00
N LYS A 59 -14.43 -0.68 -21.46
CA LYS A 59 -13.44 -0.11 -22.37
C LYS A 59 -12.04 -0.06 -21.76
N LEU A 60 -11.90 0.39 -20.52
CA LEU A 60 -10.60 0.42 -19.80
C LEU A 60 -10.00 -0.98 -19.70
N ILE A 61 -10.80 -1.97 -19.32
CA ILE A 61 -10.36 -3.37 -19.26
C ILE A 61 -9.92 -3.86 -20.63
N ALA A 62 -10.67 -3.52 -21.69
CA ALA A 62 -10.37 -3.97 -23.04
C ALA A 62 -9.07 -3.38 -23.60
N ILE A 63 -8.81 -2.09 -23.36
CA ILE A 63 -7.63 -1.40 -23.93
C ILE A 63 -6.37 -1.60 -23.09
N PHE A 64 -6.49 -1.77 -21.76
CA PHE A 64 -5.34 -1.91 -20.87
C PHE A 64 -5.71 -2.70 -19.60
N PRO A 65 -5.93 -4.02 -19.68
CA PRO A 65 -6.40 -4.84 -18.56
C PRO A 65 -5.45 -4.82 -17.35
N GLU A 66 -4.13 -4.77 -17.57
CA GLU A 66 -3.13 -4.79 -16.51
C GLU A 66 -3.11 -3.47 -15.70
N GLY A 67 -3.56 -2.38 -16.29
CA GLY A 67 -3.64 -1.06 -15.64
C GLY A 67 -4.88 -0.88 -14.77
N GLN A 68 -5.82 -1.81 -14.82
CA GLN A 68 -7.06 -1.80 -14.05
C GLN A 68 -6.99 -2.90 -12.99
N PHE A 69 -6.94 -2.52 -11.72
CA PHE A 69 -6.87 -3.53 -10.66
C PHE A 69 -7.68 -3.13 -9.43
N VAL A 70 -8.06 -4.13 -8.67
CA VAL A 70 -8.83 -4.00 -7.44
C VAL A 70 -8.07 -4.61 -6.28
N THR A 71 -8.31 -4.05 -5.09
CA THR A 71 -7.92 -4.65 -3.82
C THR A 71 -9.12 -5.37 -3.24
N VAL A 72 -8.93 -6.65 -2.96
CA VAL A 72 -9.94 -7.55 -2.40
C VAL A 72 -9.50 -7.95 -0.99
N VAL A 73 -10.40 -7.80 -0.02
CA VAL A 73 -10.22 -8.27 1.37
C VAL A 73 -11.35 -9.23 1.67
N ASP A 74 -11.01 -10.47 2.00
CA ASP A 74 -11.98 -11.52 2.31
C ASP A 74 -13.17 -11.54 1.32
N GLU A 75 -12.84 -11.63 0.01
CA GLU A 75 -13.77 -11.66 -1.13
C GLU A 75 -14.52 -10.33 -1.41
N LYS A 76 -14.30 -9.28 -0.63
CA LYS A 76 -14.91 -7.97 -0.87
C LYS A 76 -13.95 -7.03 -1.59
N ILE A 77 -14.45 -6.35 -2.62
CA ILE A 77 -13.71 -5.29 -3.30
C ILE A 77 -13.74 -4.03 -2.43
N VAL A 78 -12.58 -3.65 -1.92
CA VAL A 78 -12.42 -2.53 -0.98
C VAL A 78 -11.58 -1.38 -1.55
N GLY A 79 -11.02 -1.56 -2.73
CA GLY A 79 -10.24 -0.52 -3.40
C GLY A 79 -10.11 -0.78 -4.89
N CYS A 80 -9.81 0.29 -5.62
CA CYS A 80 -9.61 0.24 -7.06
C CYS A 80 -8.52 1.23 -7.46
N ALA A 81 -7.77 0.88 -8.50
CA ALA A 81 -6.90 1.79 -9.21
C ALA A 81 -7.07 1.59 -10.71
N LEU A 82 -7.28 2.70 -11.41
CA LEU A 82 -7.44 2.75 -12.85
C LEU A 82 -6.31 3.58 -13.46
N SER A 83 -5.80 3.14 -14.59
CA SER A 83 -4.67 3.79 -15.27
C SER A 83 -4.81 3.67 -16.78
N ILE A 84 -4.16 4.58 -17.49
CA ILE A 84 -3.91 4.51 -18.94
C ILE A 84 -2.42 4.75 -19.21
N ILE A 85 -1.93 4.34 -20.35
CA ILE A 85 -0.60 4.71 -20.82
C ILE A 85 -0.74 5.90 -21.76
N VAL A 86 0.09 6.93 -21.59
CA VAL A 86 0.08 8.12 -22.44
C VAL A 86 1.50 8.57 -22.77
N ASP A 87 1.63 9.44 -23.78
CA ASP A 87 2.88 10.08 -24.08
C ASP A 87 3.20 11.17 -23.04
N TYR A 88 4.48 11.31 -22.67
CA TYR A 88 4.94 12.35 -21.76
C TYR A 88 4.53 13.76 -22.22
N ASP A 89 4.53 14.00 -23.53
CA ASP A 89 4.19 15.30 -24.11
C ASP A 89 2.74 15.73 -23.84
N LEU A 90 1.83 14.79 -23.64
CA LEU A 90 0.45 15.07 -23.29
C LEU A 90 0.32 15.64 -21.86
N VAL A 91 1.20 15.18 -20.94
CA VAL A 91 1.03 15.40 -19.49
C VAL A 91 2.15 16.23 -18.85
N LYS A 92 3.22 16.54 -19.56
CA LYS A 92 4.35 17.33 -19.02
C LYS A 92 3.99 18.77 -18.64
N ASN A 93 2.96 19.31 -19.28
CA ASN A 93 2.45 20.66 -19.05
C ASN A 93 1.12 20.64 -18.31
N ASP A 94 0.58 21.83 -18.02
CA ASP A 94 -0.73 22.01 -17.43
C ASP A 94 -1.81 21.40 -18.37
N HIS A 95 -2.67 20.60 -17.81
CA HIS A 95 -3.73 19.91 -18.54
C HIS A 95 -4.92 19.65 -17.61
N THR A 96 -6.08 19.40 -18.18
CA THR A 96 -7.28 19.02 -17.43
C THR A 96 -7.45 17.51 -17.40
N TYR A 97 -8.21 17.02 -16.42
CA TYR A 97 -8.59 15.61 -16.34
C TYR A 97 -9.32 15.14 -17.61
N ALA A 98 -10.27 15.96 -18.09
CA ALA A 98 -10.99 15.69 -19.33
C ALA A 98 -10.05 15.53 -20.53
N ARG A 99 -9.03 16.40 -20.64
CA ARG A 99 -8.06 16.29 -21.75
C ARG A 99 -7.25 14.99 -21.69
N VAL A 100 -6.73 14.61 -20.55
CA VAL A 100 -5.89 13.43 -20.43
C VAL A 100 -6.68 12.13 -20.59
N THR A 101 -7.97 12.12 -20.21
CA THR A 101 -8.86 10.97 -20.36
C THR A 101 -9.62 10.95 -21.69
N GLY A 102 -9.40 11.97 -22.57
CA GLY A 102 -10.15 12.10 -23.81
C GLY A 102 -11.65 12.34 -23.56
N ASN A 103 -12.01 13.17 -22.59
CA ASN A 103 -13.37 13.34 -22.09
C ASN A 103 -14.00 12.00 -21.67
N GLU A 104 -13.20 11.18 -20.95
CA GLU A 104 -13.62 9.88 -20.41
C GLU A 104 -13.90 8.80 -21.49
N THR A 105 -13.48 9.05 -22.73
CA THR A 105 -13.50 8.04 -23.79
C THR A 105 -12.26 7.16 -23.77
N PHE A 106 -11.18 7.58 -23.07
CA PHE A 106 -9.88 6.92 -22.98
C PHE A 106 -9.15 6.72 -24.33
N ASP A 107 -9.57 7.44 -25.37
CA ASP A 107 -8.93 7.39 -26.69
C ASP A 107 -7.52 8.00 -26.70
N THR A 108 -7.14 8.66 -25.60
CA THR A 108 -5.78 9.12 -25.34
C THR A 108 -4.82 8.01 -24.89
N HIS A 109 -5.35 6.79 -24.61
CA HIS A 109 -4.51 5.65 -24.29
C HIS A 109 -3.62 5.30 -25.50
N ASN A 110 -2.31 5.29 -25.27
CA ASN A 110 -1.31 4.90 -26.26
C ASN A 110 -0.46 3.75 -25.69
N PRO A 111 -0.62 2.51 -26.17
CA PRO A 111 0.17 1.38 -25.66
C PRO A 111 1.68 1.53 -25.89
N ASN A 112 2.09 2.41 -26.81
CA ASN A 112 3.50 2.74 -27.09
C ASN A 112 3.95 4.01 -26.33
N GLY A 113 3.11 4.61 -25.50
CA GLY A 113 3.44 5.73 -24.64
C GLY A 113 4.45 5.35 -23.57
N ASN A 114 4.95 6.34 -22.87
CA ASN A 114 6.01 6.13 -21.88
C ASN A 114 5.65 6.55 -20.45
N ILE A 115 4.40 6.95 -20.21
CA ILE A 115 3.91 7.35 -18.89
C ILE A 115 2.71 6.49 -18.49
N LEU A 116 2.77 5.91 -17.30
CA LEU A 116 1.60 5.32 -16.65
C LEU A 116 0.82 6.45 -15.95
N TYR A 117 -0.32 6.83 -16.52
CA TYR A 117 -1.14 7.89 -15.96
C TYR A 117 -2.26 7.32 -15.09
N GLY A 118 -2.24 7.67 -13.79
CA GLY A 118 -3.30 7.27 -12.86
C GLY A 118 -4.55 8.14 -13.05
N ILE A 119 -5.67 7.51 -13.31
CA ILE A 119 -6.96 8.19 -13.47
C ILE A 119 -7.87 8.06 -12.25
N GLU A 120 -7.69 7.00 -11.47
CA GLU A 120 -8.42 6.81 -10.21
C GLU A 120 -7.59 6.00 -9.22
N VAL A 121 -7.79 6.27 -7.94
CA VAL A 121 -7.38 5.41 -6.83
C VAL A 121 -8.21 5.69 -5.60
N PHE A 122 -8.84 4.66 -5.05
CA PHE A 122 -9.56 4.79 -3.79
C PHE A 122 -9.48 3.52 -2.93
N ILE A 123 -9.68 3.71 -1.63
CA ILE A 123 -9.89 2.65 -0.64
C ILE A 123 -11.15 2.97 0.16
N HIS A 124 -12.01 1.96 0.32
CA HIS A 124 -13.22 2.02 1.11
C HIS A 124 -12.91 2.51 2.54
N PRO A 125 -13.67 3.46 3.10
CA PRO A 125 -13.38 4.08 4.39
C PRO A 125 -13.14 3.09 5.54
N ASP A 126 -13.95 2.03 5.63
CA ASP A 126 -13.87 1.02 6.69
C ASP A 126 -12.59 0.17 6.63
N TYR A 127 -11.84 0.23 5.53
CA TYR A 127 -10.59 -0.50 5.32
C TYR A 127 -9.35 0.43 5.27
N ARG A 128 -9.53 1.71 5.64
CA ARG A 128 -8.41 2.63 5.80
C ARG A 128 -7.62 2.28 7.06
N GLY A 129 -6.34 2.67 7.10
CA GLY A 129 -5.44 2.30 8.20
C GLY A 129 -4.71 0.97 8.00
N LEU A 130 -5.16 0.11 7.08
CA LEU A 130 -4.55 -1.18 6.74
C LEU A 130 -3.43 -1.09 5.69
N ARG A 131 -2.95 0.11 5.41
CA ARG A 131 -1.91 0.39 4.40
C ARG A 131 -2.23 -0.09 2.98
N LEU A 132 -3.49 -0.44 2.69
CA LEU A 132 -3.92 -0.95 1.38
C LEU A 132 -3.65 0.04 0.23
N GLY A 133 -3.80 1.34 0.49
CA GLY A 133 -3.47 2.37 -0.50
C GLY A 133 -1.98 2.37 -0.87
N ARG A 134 -1.07 2.20 0.10
CA ARG A 134 0.37 2.04 -0.15
C ARG A 134 0.62 0.81 -1.03
N ARG A 135 0.02 -0.32 -0.69
CA ARG A 135 0.12 -1.57 -1.44
C ARG A 135 -0.35 -1.42 -2.89
N MET A 136 -1.42 -0.63 -3.13
CA MET A 136 -1.88 -0.32 -4.48
C MET A 136 -0.87 0.52 -5.27
N TYR A 137 -0.21 1.50 -4.62
CA TYR A 137 0.86 2.25 -5.26
C TYR A 137 2.10 1.39 -5.53
N ASP A 138 2.46 0.49 -4.65
CA ASP A 138 3.56 -0.46 -4.87
C ASP A 138 3.26 -1.34 -6.10
N TYR A 139 2.04 -1.88 -6.21
CA TYR A 139 1.61 -2.65 -7.39
C TYR A 139 1.68 -1.82 -8.68
N ARG A 140 1.24 -0.53 -8.63
CA ARG A 140 1.33 0.38 -9.78
C ARG A 140 2.77 0.68 -10.17
N LYS A 141 3.69 0.79 -9.21
CA LYS A 141 5.13 0.95 -9.46
C LYS A 141 5.73 -0.29 -10.10
N GLU A 142 5.43 -1.47 -9.59
CA GLU A 142 5.84 -2.74 -10.19
C GLU A 142 5.32 -2.90 -11.63
N LEU A 143 4.08 -2.49 -11.90
CA LEU A 143 3.53 -2.46 -13.26
C LEU A 143 4.31 -1.50 -14.18
N CYS A 144 4.60 -0.30 -13.70
CA CYS A 144 5.38 0.71 -14.44
C CYS A 144 6.78 0.19 -14.79
N GLU A 145 7.45 -0.47 -13.85
CA GLU A 145 8.76 -1.09 -14.05
C GLU A 145 8.69 -2.24 -15.06
N ARG A 146 7.72 -3.16 -14.91
CA ARG A 146 7.53 -4.32 -15.78
C ARG A 146 7.25 -3.95 -17.23
N LEU A 147 6.49 -2.86 -17.44
CA LEU A 147 6.18 -2.34 -18.76
C LEU A 147 7.27 -1.40 -19.31
N ASN A 148 8.36 -1.22 -18.58
CA ASN A 148 9.43 -0.28 -18.91
C ASN A 148 8.92 1.12 -19.23
N LEU A 149 7.98 1.64 -18.43
CA LEU A 149 7.48 3.00 -18.54
C LEU A 149 8.37 3.95 -17.75
N LYS A 150 8.54 5.17 -18.24
CA LYS A 150 9.46 6.17 -17.69
C LYS A 150 9.07 6.65 -16.30
N ALA A 151 7.78 6.80 -16.07
CA ALA A 151 7.26 7.36 -14.82
C ALA A 151 5.77 7.01 -14.63
N ILE A 152 5.32 7.14 -13.39
CA ILE A 152 3.91 7.25 -13.05
C ILE A 152 3.60 8.73 -12.85
N MET A 153 2.52 9.22 -13.48
CA MET A 153 2.05 10.58 -13.29
C MET A 153 0.55 10.62 -13.05
N PHE A 154 0.07 11.59 -12.33
CA PHE A 154 -1.37 11.86 -12.14
C PHE A 154 -1.61 13.24 -11.53
N GLY A 155 -2.83 13.73 -11.65
CA GLY A 155 -3.31 14.90 -10.94
C GLY A 155 -3.85 14.52 -9.57
N GLY A 156 -3.24 15.04 -8.51
CA GLY A 156 -3.68 14.83 -7.13
C GLY A 156 -4.53 15.99 -6.64
N ARG A 157 -5.72 15.72 -6.12
CA ARG A 157 -6.56 16.70 -5.41
C ARG A 157 -5.85 17.22 -4.15
N ILE A 158 -6.26 18.40 -3.71
CA ILE A 158 -5.80 19.01 -2.44
C ILE A 158 -7.03 19.44 -1.61
N PRO A 159 -7.87 18.48 -1.16
CA PRO A 159 -9.21 18.77 -0.67
C PRO A 159 -9.26 19.71 0.54
N ASN A 160 -8.23 19.71 1.40
CA ASN A 160 -8.18 20.64 2.53
C ASN A 160 -7.82 22.09 2.13
N TYR A 161 -7.48 22.36 0.88
CA TYR A 161 -7.06 23.69 0.46
C TYR A 161 -8.16 24.75 0.63
N HIS A 162 -9.45 24.40 0.47
CA HIS A 162 -10.54 25.34 0.71
C HIS A 162 -10.49 26.04 2.08
N LYS A 163 -9.93 25.37 3.10
CA LYS A 163 -9.81 25.92 4.46
C LYS A 163 -8.75 27.02 4.57
N TYR A 164 -7.86 27.11 3.60
CA TYR A 164 -6.71 28.00 3.60
C TYR A 164 -6.68 28.98 2.41
N ALA A 165 -7.59 28.80 1.47
CA ALA A 165 -7.59 29.55 0.21
C ALA A 165 -7.77 31.06 0.37
N ALA A 166 -8.35 31.51 1.48
CA ALA A 166 -8.48 32.94 1.80
C ALA A 166 -7.13 33.56 2.20
N ASP A 167 -6.25 32.79 2.83
CA ASP A 167 -5.04 33.29 3.48
C ASP A 167 -3.76 32.95 2.73
N MET A 168 -3.78 31.94 1.83
CA MET A 168 -2.57 31.50 1.12
C MET A 168 -2.83 30.99 -0.29
N ARG A 169 -1.82 31.15 -1.14
CA ARG A 169 -1.86 30.65 -2.53
C ARG A 169 -1.66 29.12 -2.57
N PRO A 170 -2.15 28.41 -3.60
CA PRO A 170 -2.02 26.95 -3.72
C PRO A 170 -0.58 26.46 -3.58
N LYS A 171 0.38 27.16 -4.17
CA LYS A 171 1.81 26.83 -4.11
C LYS A 171 2.35 26.87 -2.68
N GLU A 172 1.95 27.86 -1.91
CA GLU A 172 2.35 27.98 -0.48
C GLU A 172 1.73 26.88 0.36
N TYR A 173 0.44 26.60 0.15
CA TYR A 173 -0.26 25.50 0.81
C TYR A 173 0.45 24.16 0.58
N ILE A 174 0.76 23.83 -0.67
CA ILE A 174 1.47 22.60 -1.06
C ILE A 174 2.85 22.55 -0.39
N GLN A 175 3.57 23.68 -0.32
CA GLN A 175 4.86 23.72 0.34
C GLN A 175 4.73 23.44 1.86
N LYS A 176 3.72 23.97 2.53
CA LYS A 176 3.45 23.69 3.94
C LYS A 176 3.06 22.23 4.20
N VAL A 177 2.30 21.61 3.28
CA VAL A 177 2.02 20.17 3.35
C VAL A 177 3.30 19.35 3.20
N LYS A 178 4.19 19.71 2.27
CA LYS A 178 5.51 19.06 2.10
C LYS A 178 6.39 19.19 3.35
N MET A 179 6.33 20.33 4.03
CA MET A 179 7.04 20.57 5.28
C MET A 179 6.36 19.93 6.51
N LYS A 180 5.23 19.26 6.32
CA LYS A 180 4.40 18.66 7.38
C LYS A 180 3.85 19.70 8.40
N GLU A 181 3.74 20.96 8.00
CA GLU A 181 3.11 22.03 8.78
C GLU A 181 1.58 22.00 8.65
N ILE A 182 1.08 21.52 7.52
CA ILE A 182 -0.35 21.32 7.24
C ILE A 182 -0.54 19.87 6.81
N TYR A 183 -1.63 19.26 7.29
CA TYR A 183 -2.06 17.94 6.85
C TYR A 183 -3.12 18.07 5.75
N ASP A 184 -2.87 17.45 4.60
CA ASP A 184 -3.85 17.22 3.56
C ASP A 184 -4.00 15.72 3.34
N PRO A 185 -5.21 15.13 3.44
CA PRO A 185 -5.39 13.69 3.44
C PRO A 185 -4.94 13.02 2.13
N VAL A 186 -5.07 13.72 1.00
CA VAL A 186 -4.71 13.18 -0.31
C VAL A 186 -3.23 13.45 -0.61
N LEU A 187 -2.81 14.72 -0.57
CA LEU A 187 -1.43 15.08 -0.90
C LEU A 187 -0.42 14.48 0.07
N THR A 188 -0.70 14.48 1.38
CA THR A 188 0.20 13.87 2.39
C THR A 188 0.38 12.38 2.12
N PHE A 189 -0.70 11.67 1.77
CA PHE A 189 -0.64 10.25 1.43
C PHE A 189 0.19 10.01 0.17
N GLN A 190 0.01 10.81 -0.87
CA GLN A 190 0.76 10.69 -2.12
C GLN A 190 2.26 10.97 -1.93
N LEU A 191 2.62 11.99 -1.15
CA LEU A 191 4.00 12.29 -0.81
C LEU A 191 4.65 11.17 0.02
N SER A 192 3.90 10.54 0.94
CA SER A 192 4.40 9.42 1.74
C SER A 192 4.63 8.13 0.95
N ASN A 193 4.15 8.09 -0.30
CA ASN A 193 4.37 7.00 -1.26
C ASN A 193 5.38 7.38 -2.36
N ASP A 194 6.37 8.22 -2.04
CA ASP A 194 7.50 8.62 -2.89
C ASP A 194 7.11 9.41 -4.15
N PHE A 195 5.87 9.90 -4.23
CA PHE A 195 5.52 10.82 -5.31
C PHE A 195 6.01 12.23 -4.97
N HIS A 196 6.45 12.95 -5.97
CA HIS A 196 6.88 14.32 -5.82
C HIS A 196 6.04 15.26 -6.68
N VAL A 197 5.79 16.46 -6.18
CA VAL A 197 5.03 17.47 -6.89
C VAL A 197 5.89 18.12 -7.96
N ARG A 198 5.48 18.02 -9.22
CA ARG A 198 6.12 18.67 -10.38
C ARG A 198 5.65 20.11 -10.55
N LYS A 199 4.34 20.31 -10.46
CA LYS A 199 3.72 21.62 -10.60
C LYS A 199 2.33 21.65 -9.97
N VAL A 200 1.80 22.86 -9.81
CA VAL A 200 0.38 23.11 -9.55
C VAL A 200 -0.35 23.19 -10.87
N MET A 201 -1.47 22.52 -10.99
CA MET A 201 -2.37 22.58 -12.13
C MET A 201 -3.59 23.42 -11.79
N THR A 202 -4.06 24.18 -12.76
CA THR A 202 -5.26 25.00 -12.64
C THR A 202 -6.42 24.35 -13.39
N ASN A 203 -7.60 24.41 -12.81
CA ASN A 203 -8.83 23.90 -13.43
C ASN A 203 -8.72 22.41 -13.87
N TYR A 204 -7.97 21.62 -13.10
CA TYR A 204 -7.76 20.20 -13.41
C TYR A 204 -9.07 19.41 -13.34
N LEU A 205 -9.84 19.61 -12.27
CA LEU A 205 -11.21 19.13 -12.07
C LEU A 205 -12.09 20.35 -11.85
N PRO A 206 -12.88 20.79 -12.84
CA PRO A 206 -13.65 22.04 -12.77
C PRO A 206 -14.71 22.08 -11.65
N ASN A 207 -15.15 20.91 -11.19
CA ASN A 207 -16.19 20.78 -10.16
C ASN A 207 -15.62 20.52 -8.75
N ASP A 208 -14.28 20.51 -8.59
CA ASP A 208 -13.63 20.26 -7.29
C ASP A 208 -13.52 21.55 -6.46
N GLU A 209 -14.62 21.90 -5.79
CA GLU A 209 -14.68 23.08 -4.90
C GLU A 209 -13.78 22.93 -3.67
N GLU A 210 -13.54 21.71 -3.17
CA GLU A 210 -12.67 21.48 -2.03
C GLU A 210 -11.21 21.83 -2.33
N SER A 211 -10.75 21.54 -3.52
CA SER A 211 -9.39 21.91 -3.98
C SER A 211 -9.39 23.30 -4.66
N LYS A 212 -10.52 24.02 -4.70
CA LYS A 212 -10.66 25.29 -5.43
C LYS A 212 -10.20 25.16 -6.89
N HIS A 213 -10.55 24.04 -7.54
CA HIS A 213 -10.19 23.67 -8.93
C HIS A 213 -8.69 23.46 -9.16
N TYR A 214 -7.84 23.52 -8.11
CA TYR A 214 -6.43 23.24 -8.22
C TYR A 214 -6.11 21.76 -7.99
N ALA A 215 -5.03 21.30 -8.62
CA ALA A 215 -4.45 19.98 -8.35
C ALA A 215 -2.93 20.03 -8.36
N THR A 216 -2.30 19.01 -7.86
CA THR A 216 -0.85 18.80 -7.98
C THR A 216 -0.57 17.81 -9.09
N LEU A 217 0.27 18.15 -10.05
CA LEU A 217 0.85 17.15 -10.94
C LEU A 217 1.93 16.40 -10.17
N LEU A 218 1.66 15.16 -9.87
CA LEU A 218 2.55 14.26 -9.12
C LEU A 218 3.25 13.32 -10.07
N GLN A 219 4.49 12.96 -9.72
CA GLN A 219 5.33 12.06 -10.49
C GLN A 219 6.13 11.16 -9.56
N TRP A 220 6.25 9.91 -9.94
CA TRP A 220 7.22 8.95 -9.45
C TRP A 220 8.04 8.46 -10.65
N ASP A 221 9.37 8.51 -10.53
CA ASP A 221 10.29 8.16 -11.63
C ASP A 221 10.68 6.68 -11.53
N ASN A 222 10.56 5.96 -12.65
CA ASN A 222 11.11 4.62 -12.77
C ASN A 222 12.62 4.70 -13.01
N ILE A 223 13.40 4.44 -11.97
CA ILE A 223 14.87 4.47 -12.06
C ILE A 223 15.46 3.37 -12.93
N TYR A 224 14.66 2.35 -13.27
CA TYR A 224 15.05 1.23 -14.14
C TYR A 224 14.63 1.44 -15.59
N TYR A 225 14.03 2.59 -15.91
CA TYR A 225 13.59 2.89 -17.27
C TYR A 225 14.75 2.91 -18.26
N THR A 226 14.62 2.14 -19.34
CA THR A 226 15.56 2.14 -20.46
C THR A 226 14.85 2.65 -21.73
N PRO A 227 15.37 3.70 -22.39
CA PRO A 227 14.79 4.19 -23.64
C PRO A 227 14.69 3.09 -24.72
N PRO A 228 13.71 3.15 -25.63
CA PRO A 228 13.42 2.08 -26.60
C PRO A 228 14.54 1.73 -27.59
N THR A 229 15.64 2.47 -27.59
CA THR A 229 16.81 2.23 -28.46
C THR A 229 17.74 1.11 -27.98
N GLN A 230 17.43 0.48 -26.84
CA GLN A 230 18.19 -0.66 -26.31
C GLN A 230 17.23 -1.81 -26.02
N ASP A 231 17.39 -2.91 -26.77
CA ASP A 231 16.68 -4.18 -26.60
C ASP A 231 17.01 -4.84 -25.24
N PHE A 232 16.44 -4.35 -24.15
CA PHE A 232 16.50 -5.04 -22.86
C PHE A 232 15.10 -5.11 -22.23
N LYS A 233 14.48 -6.29 -22.30
CA LYS A 233 13.41 -6.65 -21.37
C LYS A 233 14.04 -6.81 -19.99
N VAL A 234 13.82 -5.82 -19.12
CA VAL A 234 14.20 -5.95 -17.71
C VAL A 234 13.19 -6.88 -17.02
N THR A 235 13.52 -8.16 -16.99
CA THR A 235 12.90 -9.06 -16.02
C THR A 235 13.54 -8.81 -14.67
N LYS A 236 12.74 -8.59 -13.60
CA LYS A 236 13.25 -8.48 -12.23
C LYS A 236 13.96 -9.80 -11.88
N THR A 237 15.27 -9.82 -12.01
CA THR A 237 16.10 -11.01 -11.79
C THR A 237 16.68 -11.07 -10.37
N ASN A 238 16.53 -10.00 -9.60
CA ASN A 238 17.08 -9.86 -8.26
C ASN A 238 16.00 -9.96 -7.20
N VAL A 239 16.22 -10.80 -6.20
CA VAL A 239 15.42 -10.89 -4.97
C VAL A 239 16.19 -10.18 -3.86
N ARG A 240 15.54 -9.23 -3.18
CA ARG A 240 16.13 -8.51 -2.05
C ARG A 240 15.59 -9.08 -0.74
N ILE A 241 16.50 -9.50 0.13
CA ILE A 241 16.19 -10.12 1.42
C ILE A 241 16.79 -9.26 2.52
N GLY A 242 15.97 -8.82 3.48
CA GLY A 242 16.43 -8.21 4.71
C GLY A 242 16.64 -9.28 5.78
N LEU A 243 17.87 -9.37 6.31
CA LEU A 243 18.20 -10.29 7.39
C LEU A 243 18.14 -9.53 8.72
N VAL A 244 17.33 -10.02 9.65
CA VAL A 244 17.20 -9.40 10.98
C VAL A 244 18.31 -9.90 11.90
N GLN A 245 19.18 -9.00 12.30
CA GLN A 245 20.11 -9.26 13.40
C GLN A 245 19.40 -9.00 14.72
N TRP A 246 18.87 -10.07 15.32
CA TRP A 246 18.05 -10.01 16.51
C TRP A 246 18.90 -9.95 17.77
N GLN A 247 18.59 -9.00 18.65
CA GLN A 247 19.19 -8.97 19.98
C GLN A 247 18.22 -9.57 21.00
N MET A 248 18.65 -10.62 21.68
CA MET A 248 17.90 -11.22 22.79
C MET A 248 17.84 -10.24 23.95
N ARG A 249 16.65 -9.77 24.28
CA ARG A 249 16.37 -8.81 25.36
C ARG A 249 15.30 -9.43 26.27
N PRO A 250 15.27 -9.08 27.57
CA PRO A 250 14.17 -9.50 28.42
C PRO A 250 12.87 -8.79 27.97
N TYR A 251 11.84 -9.56 27.69
CA TYR A 251 10.50 -9.07 27.34
C TYR A 251 9.51 -9.43 28.44
N LYS A 252 8.59 -8.52 28.73
CA LYS A 252 7.52 -8.73 29.72
C LYS A 252 6.27 -9.34 29.08
N SER A 253 6.08 -9.11 27.80
CA SER A 253 4.90 -9.55 27.05
C SER A 253 5.26 -9.92 25.62
N ILE A 254 4.33 -10.57 24.92
CA ILE A 254 4.43 -10.79 23.50
C ILE A 254 4.36 -9.46 22.72
N ASP A 255 3.65 -8.45 23.27
CA ASP A 255 3.56 -7.13 22.66
C ASP A 255 4.91 -6.44 22.59
N ASP A 256 5.73 -6.54 23.68
CA ASP A 256 7.10 -6.00 23.67
C ASP A 256 7.97 -6.65 22.57
N VAL A 257 7.79 -7.96 22.33
CA VAL A 257 8.48 -8.66 21.24
C VAL A 257 8.03 -8.11 19.90
N PHE A 258 6.73 -7.90 19.72
CA PHE A 258 6.18 -7.45 18.45
C PHE A 258 6.41 -5.97 18.17
N GLU A 259 6.61 -5.12 19.17
CA GLU A 259 7.13 -3.76 18.95
C GLU A 259 8.50 -3.79 18.24
N GLN A 260 9.38 -4.69 18.66
CA GLN A 260 10.69 -4.85 18.02
C GLN A 260 10.59 -5.56 16.65
N VAL A 261 9.73 -6.56 16.52
CA VAL A 261 9.48 -7.24 15.23
C VAL A 261 8.97 -6.23 14.21
N GLU A 262 7.98 -5.43 14.56
CA GLU A 262 7.39 -4.44 13.67
C GLU A 262 8.42 -3.38 13.23
N PHE A 263 9.30 -2.93 14.13
CA PHE A 263 10.39 -2.03 13.79
C PHE A 263 11.27 -2.59 12.63
N PHE A 264 11.65 -3.86 12.70
CA PHE A 264 12.45 -4.47 11.63
C PHE A 264 11.66 -4.69 10.35
N VAL A 265 10.39 -5.11 10.44
CA VAL A 265 9.52 -5.30 9.28
C VAL A 265 9.30 -3.97 8.56
N ASP A 266 9.04 -2.89 9.29
CA ASP A 266 8.88 -1.54 8.74
C ASP A 266 10.15 -1.09 8.02
N ALA A 267 11.30 -1.16 8.69
CA ALA A 267 12.58 -0.78 8.11
C ALA A 267 12.90 -1.56 6.82
N VAL A 268 12.77 -2.89 6.85
CA VAL A 268 13.07 -3.75 5.68
C VAL A 268 12.07 -3.50 4.54
N SER A 269 10.81 -3.25 4.85
CA SER A 269 9.79 -2.93 3.85
C SER A 269 10.06 -1.59 3.16
N ASP A 270 10.58 -0.59 3.90
CA ASP A 270 10.94 0.71 3.35
C ASP A 270 12.09 0.63 2.34
N TYR A 271 13.00 -0.33 2.52
CA TYR A 271 14.05 -0.66 1.54
C TYR A 271 13.53 -1.42 0.30
N LYS A 272 12.19 -1.60 0.16
CA LYS A 272 11.56 -2.34 -0.94
C LYS A 272 12.12 -3.76 -1.08
N SER A 273 12.37 -4.41 0.05
CA SER A 273 12.80 -5.80 0.07
C SER A 273 11.63 -6.74 -0.23
N ASP A 274 11.93 -7.88 -0.85
CA ASP A 274 10.94 -8.91 -1.18
C ASP A 274 10.62 -9.78 0.03
N PHE A 275 11.61 -9.97 0.91
CA PHE A 275 11.50 -10.80 2.11
C PHE A 275 12.19 -10.15 3.30
N VAL A 276 11.66 -10.40 4.49
CA VAL A 276 12.36 -10.23 5.77
C VAL A 276 12.51 -11.59 6.43
N LEU A 277 13.71 -11.90 6.94
CA LEU A 277 14.05 -13.17 7.59
C LEU A 277 14.44 -12.92 9.04
N PHE A 278 13.70 -13.52 9.97
CA PHE A 278 14.01 -13.55 11.39
C PHE A 278 14.84 -14.80 11.75
N PRO A 279 15.65 -14.73 12.80
CA PRO A 279 16.48 -15.86 13.22
C PRO A 279 15.66 -16.94 13.94
N GLU A 280 16.27 -18.10 14.07
CA GLU A 280 15.76 -19.17 14.90
C GLU A 280 15.57 -18.73 16.35
N TYR A 281 14.47 -19.16 16.97
CA TYR A 281 14.16 -18.90 18.39
C TYR A 281 14.19 -17.41 18.79
N PHE A 282 13.84 -16.50 17.89
CA PHE A 282 13.76 -15.07 18.22
C PHE A 282 12.82 -14.78 19.41
N ASN A 283 11.85 -15.68 19.67
CA ASN A 283 10.90 -15.63 20.77
C ASN A 283 11.41 -16.25 22.08
N ALA A 284 12.64 -16.80 22.12
CA ALA A 284 13.20 -17.43 23.30
C ALA A 284 13.21 -16.54 24.57
N PRO A 285 13.36 -15.21 24.50
CA PRO A 285 13.30 -14.38 25.69
C PRO A 285 11.99 -14.47 26.48
N LEU A 286 10.88 -14.86 25.83
CA LEU A 286 9.60 -15.12 26.52
C LEU A 286 9.68 -16.31 27.50
N MET A 287 10.67 -17.19 27.35
CA MET A 287 10.91 -18.28 28.30
C MET A 287 11.24 -17.79 29.71
N ALA A 288 11.71 -16.57 29.86
CA ALA A 288 12.00 -16.01 31.18
C ALA A 288 10.80 -16.08 32.14
N LYS A 289 9.57 -16.10 31.61
CA LYS A 289 8.34 -16.32 32.39
C LYS A 289 8.21 -17.71 32.98
N PHE A 290 8.93 -18.68 32.46
CA PHE A 290 8.85 -20.10 32.75
C PHE A 290 10.11 -20.64 33.43
N ASN A 291 11.02 -19.76 33.91
CA ASN A 291 12.26 -20.13 34.56
C ASN A 291 12.09 -20.98 35.85
N HIS A 292 10.87 -21.02 36.38
CA HIS A 292 10.51 -21.85 37.53
C HIS A 292 10.13 -23.28 37.17
N LEU A 293 10.00 -23.59 35.86
CA LEU A 293 9.66 -24.91 35.35
C LEU A 293 10.91 -25.67 34.90
N GLY A 294 10.79 -26.99 34.75
CA GLY A 294 11.84 -27.80 34.10
C GLY A 294 11.97 -27.44 32.59
N GLU A 295 13.14 -27.71 32.00
CA GLU A 295 13.47 -27.31 30.62
C GLU A 295 12.43 -27.78 29.59
N SER A 296 11.99 -29.03 29.68
CA SER A 296 10.97 -29.61 28.78
C SER A 296 9.61 -28.94 28.93
N GLU A 297 9.23 -28.57 30.15
CA GLU A 297 7.96 -27.92 30.43
C GLU A 297 8.00 -26.43 30.03
N ALA A 298 9.13 -25.78 30.26
CA ALA A 298 9.34 -24.39 29.84
C ALA A 298 9.23 -24.21 28.33
N ILE A 299 9.84 -25.12 27.54
CA ILE A 299 9.79 -25.04 26.06
C ILE A 299 8.38 -25.34 25.52
N ARG A 300 7.63 -26.26 26.18
CA ARG A 300 6.21 -26.49 25.85
C ARG A 300 5.33 -25.28 26.19
N SER A 301 5.67 -24.57 27.25
CA SER A 301 5.00 -23.33 27.62
C SER A 301 5.30 -22.20 26.61
N LEU A 302 6.52 -22.14 26.08
CA LEU A 302 6.86 -21.21 24.99
C LEU A 302 6.07 -21.52 23.71
N ALA A 303 5.85 -22.81 23.40
CA ALA A 303 5.12 -23.24 22.21
C ALA A 303 3.65 -22.74 22.19
N GLN A 304 3.07 -22.40 23.33
CA GLN A 304 1.71 -21.85 23.40
C GLN A 304 1.56 -20.50 22.66
N TYR A 305 2.64 -19.74 22.52
CA TYR A 305 2.62 -18.46 21.80
C TYR A 305 2.71 -18.59 20.28
N THR A 306 3.08 -19.75 19.75
CA THR A 306 3.49 -19.88 18.35
C THR A 306 2.35 -19.57 17.36
N ASN A 307 1.13 -19.98 17.66
CA ASN A 307 -0.03 -19.64 16.80
C ASN A 307 -0.36 -18.14 16.84
N GLU A 308 -0.30 -17.51 18.00
CA GLU A 308 -0.49 -16.06 18.13
C GLU A 308 0.63 -15.30 17.39
N ILE A 309 1.88 -15.75 17.52
CA ILE A 309 3.03 -15.19 16.80
C ILE A 309 2.81 -15.28 15.29
N ARG A 310 2.41 -16.44 14.76
CA ARG A 310 2.08 -16.60 13.33
C ARG A 310 1.01 -15.61 12.89
N ASP A 311 -0.10 -15.51 13.62
CA ASP A 311 -1.22 -14.64 13.28
C ASP A 311 -0.79 -13.15 13.27
N ARG A 312 0.07 -12.74 14.19
CA ARG A 312 0.64 -11.39 14.21
C ARG A 312 1.58 -11.13 13.01
N PHE A 313 2.39 -12.13 12.61
CA PHE A 313 3.21 -12.00 11.40
C PHE A 313 2.35 -11.92 10.13
N ILE A 314 1.20 -12.61 10.06
CA ILE A 314 0.24 -12.48 8.96
C ILE A 314 -0.21 -11.02 8.85
N ASN A 315 -0.61 -10.40 9.96
CA ASN A 315 -1.03 -9.01 9.97
C ASN A 315 0.08 -8.05 9.52
N LEU A 316 1.32 -8.28 9.96
CA LEU A 316 2.48 -7.48 9.53
C LEU A 316 2.79 -7.67 8.04
N ALA A 317 2.76 -8.91 7.53
CA ALA A 317 2.99 -9.19 6.12
C ALA A 317 1.98 -8.47 5.21
N ILE A 318 0.71 -8.46 5.62
CA ILE A 318 -0.36 -7.73 4.93
C ILE A 318 -0.12 -6.22 5.03
N SER A 319 0.12 -5.70 6.24
CA SER A 319 0.21 -4.25 6.48
C SER A 319 1.43 -3.61 5.81
N TYR A 320 2.55 -4.33 5.80
CA TYR A 320 3.82 -3.83 5.25
C TYR A 320 4.11 -4.31 3.82
N ASN A 321 3.19 -5.08 3.22
CA ASN A 321 3.30 -5.62 1.85
C ASN A 321 4.63 -6.35 1.59
N ILE A 322 5.07 -7.17 2.54
CA ILE A 322 6.34 -7.90 2.50
C ILE A 322 6.14 -9.37 2.86
N ASN A 323 6.92 -10.28 2.23
CA ASN A 323 6.93 -11.66 2.67
C ASN A 323 7.82 -11.80 3.91
N ILE A 324 7.39 -12.60 4.89
CA ILE A 324 8.10 -12.78 6.15
C ILE A 324 8.46 -14.25 6.34
N ILE A 325 9.73 -14.53 6.58
CA ILE A 325 10.20 -15.82 7.06
C ILE A 325 10.42 -15.64 8.57
N THR A 326 9.59 -16.30 9.37
CA THR A 326 9.50 -16.02 10.81
C THR A 326 10.70 -16.51 11.63
N GLY A 327 11.66 -17.20 11.00
CA GLY A 327 12.56 -18.04 11.77
C GLY A 327 11.85 -19.27 12.33
N SER A 328 12.53 -20.07 13.12
CA SER A 328 11.90 -21.25 13.71
C SER A 328 11.60 -21.06 15.20
N MET A 329 10.56 -21.74 15.68
CA MET A 329 10.06 -21.68 17.05
C MET A 329 9.36 -22.98 17.44
N PRO A 330 9.21 -23.29 18.73
CA PRO A 330 8.58 -24.54 19.18
C PRO A 330 7.05 -24.51 18.92
N LEU A 331 6.51 -25.60 18.39
CA LEU A 331 5.08 -25.80 18.18
C LEU A 331 4.66 -27.17 18.69
N ILE A 332 3.59 -27.24 19.45
CA ILE A 332 2.91 -28.50 19.80
C ILE A 332 1.86 -28.77 18.73
N LYS A 333 2.00 -29.92 18.03
CA LYS A 333 1.03 -30.38 17.04
C LYS A 333 -0.10 -31.20 17.68
N GLU A 334 -1.10 -31.58 16.88
CA GLU A 334 -2.26 -32.36 17.33
C GLU A 334 -1.89 -33.73 17.90
N ASP A 335 -0.77 -34.30 17.48
CA ASP A 335 -0.23 -35.56 18.04
C ASP A 335 0.41 -35.39 19.42
N GLY A 336 0.43 -34.17 19.98
CA GLY A 336 1.08 -33.83 21.25
C GLY A 336 2.62 -33.75 21.13
N GLY A 337 3.17 -33.96 19.96
CA GLY A 337 4.60 -33.83 19.67
C GLY A 337 5.06 -32.36 19.67
N LEU A 338 6.28 -32.13 20.17
CA LEU A 338 6.92 -30.83 20.13
C LEU A 338 7.85 -30.77 18.91
N TYR A 339 7.62 -29.79 18.05
CA TYR A 339 8.36 -29.59 16.79
C TYR A 339 9.01 -28.20 16.77
N ASN A 340 10.12 -28.09 16.06
CA ASN A 340 10.70 -26.78 15.70
C ASN A 340 10.20 -26.42 14.31
N VAL A 341 9.42 -25.35 14.20
CA VAL A 341 8.73 -24.95 12.97
C VAL A 341 9.02 -23.50 12.62
N GLY A 342 9.10 -23.21 11.33
CA GLY A 342 9.12 -21.86 10.79
C GLY A 342 7.97 -21.66 9.82
N PHE A 343 7.57 -20.42 9.61
CA PHE A 343 6.52 -20.06 8.67
C PHE A 343 7.07 -19.15 7.58
N LEU A 344 6.69 -19.43 6.34
CA LEU A 344 6.74 -18.47 5.25
C LEU A 344 5.38 -17.80 5.15
N VAL A 345 5.29 -16.56 5.61
CA VAL A 345 4.08 -15.76 5.53
C VAL A 345 4.18 -14.83 4.33
N ARG A 346 3.24 -14.96 3.40
CA ARG A 346 3.23 -14.13 2.19
C ARG A 346 2.53 -12.80 2.43
N ARG A 347 2.83 -11.83 1.59
CA ARG A 347 2.25 -10.47 1.62
C ARG A 347 0.72 -10.44 1.43
N ASP A 348 0.12 -11.51 0.95
CA ASP A 348 -1.34 -11.66 0.79
C ASP A 348 -2.02 -12.27 2.03
N GLY A 349 -1.25 -12.65 3.04
CA GLY A 349 -1.71 -13.29 4.26
C GLY A 349 -1.73 -14.82 4.20
N SER A 350 -1.49 -15.43 3.04
CA SER A 350 -1.30 -16.88 2.96
C SER A 350 0.02 -17.28 3.62
N TYR A 351 0.10 -18.50 4.17
CA TYR A 351 1.32 -19.00 4.78
C TYR A 351 1.56 -20.48 4.52
N GLU A 352 2.81 -20.88 4.60
CA GLU A 352 3.28 -22.26 4.63
C GLU A 352 4.16 -22.49 5.87
N MET A 353 4.20 -23.75 6.37
CA MET A 353 4.98 -24.15 7.52
C MET A 353 6.13 -25.07 7.09
#